data_869640b3a18d1f00a427d6573ab59d61
#
_entry.id   869640b3a18d1f00a427d6573ab59d61
#
_cell.length_a   1.000
_cell.length_b   1.000
_cell.length_c   1.000
_cell.angle_alpha   90.00
_cell.angle_beta   90.00
_cell.angle_gamma   90.00
#
_symmetry.space_group_name_H-M   'P 1'
#
loop_
_entity.id
_entity.type
_entity.pdbx_description
1 polymer ?
#
loop_
_entity_poly.entity_id
_entity_poly.type
_entity_poly.pdbx_seq_one_letter_code
_entity_poly.pdbx_strand_id
1 'polypeptide(L)'
;SACVAWSGEHGNTRRRFYDPERGYFRTTRICSFTRMEALQHEMIDIINNLPDYTKVGLASFSTSGYRNNKVWEDSRNELAELGPSNSETRQSAIRFVNSLSNSDPKYWGGTMPWDTLDAAFSDRLTDTIYFLSDGKPNKDRDGFTWSSNDYDSVADHYAALNASRVSDGDKSIKLNTTSVGLNSEWMQLLSSKTSGEYIRVDDI
;
A
#
# COMPACT_ATOMS: atom_id res chain seq x y z
N SER A 1 -6.88 -2.23 14.82
CA SER A 1 -6.15 -2.58 13.60
C SER A 1 -6.29 -4.07 13.33
N ALA A 2 -6.33 -4.44 12.05
CA ALA A 2 -6.32 -5.84 11.66
C ALA A 2 -4.91 -6.41 11.82
N CYS A 3 -4.81 -7.69 12.19
CA CYS A 3 -3.54 -8.41 12.25
C CYS A 3 -3.21 -9.10 10.95
N VAL A 4 -1.93 -9.17 10.63
CA VAL A 4 -1.39 -9.98 9.53
C VAL A 4 -1.30 -11.43 9.98
N ALA A 5 -0.66 -11.66 11.11
CA ALA A 5 -0.48 -12.99 11.68
C ALA A 5 -1.20 -13.14 13.01
N TRP A 6 -1.91 -14.26 13.14
CA TRP A 6 -2.61 -14.65 14.35
C TRP A 6 -2.09 -15.94 14.95
N SER A 7 -1.13 -16.59 14.32
CA SER A 7 -0.49 -17.84 14.75
C SER A 7 0.88 -17.99 14.09
N GLY A 8 1.66 -18.95 14.52
CA GLY A 8 3.00 -19.23 14.01
C GLY A 8 4.10 -18.57 14.80
N GLU A 9 5.23 -18.34 14.19
CA GLU A 9 6.43 -17.79 14.85
C GLU A 9 6.21 -16.39 15.41
N HIS A 10 5.32 -15.62 14.80
CA HIS A 10 4.95 -14.26 15.24
C HIS A 10 3.86 -14.25 16.32
N GLY A 11 3.60 -15.36 16.92
CA GLY A 11 2.83 -15.41 18.14
C GLY A 11 1.61 -16.27 18.09
N ASN A 12 1.59 -17.17 18.99
CA ASN A 12 0.35 -17.76 19.40
C ASN A 12 -0.50 -16.70 20.06
N THR A 13 -1.33 -16.34 19.40
CA THR A 13 -2.20 -15.26 19.45
C THR A 13 -3.32 -15.39 20.43
N ARG A 14 -3.32 -16.42 21.21
CA ARG A 14 -4.27 -16.55 22.31
C ARG A 14 -3.52 -16.56 23.63
N ARG A 15 -3.66 -15.47 24.42
CA ARG A 15 -3.28 -15.46 25.84
C ARG A 15 -4.50 -15.60 26.71
N ARG A 16 -4.37 -16.48 27.69
CA ARG A 16 -5.33 -16.62 28.77
C ARG A 16 -4.87 -15.74 29.93
N PHE A 17 -5.73 -14.84 30.37
CA PHE A 17 -5.49 -13.98 31.54
C PHE A 17 -6.69 -14.01 32.45
N TYR A 18 -6.45 -13.81 33.74
CA TYR A 18 -7.52 -13.66 34.72
C TYR A 18 -8.05 -12.24 34.69
N ASP A 19 -9.38 -12.12 34.57
CA ASP A 19 -10.07 -10.85 34.63
C ASP A 19 -10.62 -10.67 36.06
N PRO A 20 -10.00 -9.84 36.90
CA PRO A 20 -10.38 -9.69 38.32
C PRO A 20 -11.75 -9.03 38.49
N GLU A 21 -12.18 -8.20 37.54
CA GLU A 21 -13.48 -7.54 37.61
C GLU A 21 -14.64 -8.51 37.35
N ARG A 22 -14.35 -9.55 36.57
CA ARG A 22 -15.36 -10.54 36.16
C ARG A 22 -15.19 -11.92 36.85
N GLY A 23 -14.10 -12.10 37.55
CA GLY A 23 -13.86 -13.32 38.34
C GLY A 23 -13.60 -14.57 37.54
N TYR A 24 -13.24 -14.48 36.25
CA TYR A 24 -12.95 -15.64 35.42
C TYR A 24 -11.80 -15.41 34.42
N PHE A 25 -11.27 -16.50 33.88
CA PHE A 25 -10.24 -16.42 32.86
C PHE A 25 -10.83 -16.07 31.50
N ARG A 26 -10.26 -15.06 30.85
CA ARG A 26 -10.55 -14.69 29.48
C ARG A 26 -9.41 -15.10 28.57
N THR A 27 -9.74 -15.41 27.35
CA THR A 27 -8.77 -15.61 26.28
C THR A 27 -8.87 -14.45 25.29
N THR A 28 -7.77 -13.76 25.09
CA THR A 28 -7.68 -12.73 24.06
C THR A 28 -6.71 -13.14 22.97
N ARG A 29 -6.94 -12.62 21.79
CA ARG A 29 -5.95 -12.71 20.72
C ARG A 29 -4.99 -11.55 20.84
N ILE A 30 -3.71 -11.85 20.70
CA ILE A 30 -2.65 -10.85 20.67
C ILE A 30 -2.19 -10.71 19.23
N CYS A 31 -2.23 -9.51 18.73
CA CYS A 31 -1.64 -9.19 17.45
C CYS A 31 -0.16 -8.92 17.64
N SER A 32 0.68 -9.77 17.08
CA SER A 32 2.12 -9.57 17.09
C SER A 32 2.57 -8.55 16.06
N PHE A 33 1.82 -8.43 14.98
CA PHE A 33 2.13 -7.54 13.87
C PHE A 33 0.85 -7.03 13.22
N THR A 34 0.68 -5.72 13.13
CA THR A 34 -0.48 -5.13 12.47
C THR A 34 -0.25 -5.03 10.97
N ARG A 35 -1.33 -4.96 10.19
CA ARG A 35 -1.23 -4.75 8.74
C ARG A 35 -0.53 -3.43 8.40
N MET A 36 -0.66 -2.40 9.23
CA MET A 36 0.05 -1.15 9.04
C MET A 36 1.55 -1.32 9.24
N GLU A 37 1.96 -2.01 10.30
CA GLU A 37 3.38 -2.30 10.55
C GLU A 37 3.98 -3.14 9.43
N ALA A 38 3.24 -4.14 8.93
CA ALA A 38 3.65 -4.93 7.79
C ALA A 38 3.82 -4.09 6.52
N LEU A 39 2.85 -3.22 6.23
CA LEU A 39 2.91 -2.31 5.08
C LEU A 39 4.11 -1.36 5.19
N GLN A 40 4.35 -0.80 6.38
CA GLN A 40 5.50 0.07 6.63
C GLN A 40 6.82 -0.68 6.43
N HIS A 41 6.92 -1.91 6.96
CA HIS A 41 8.10 -2.75 6.81
C HIS A 41 8.40 -3.02 5.33
N GLU A 42 7.42 -3.52 4.58
CA GLU A 42 7.57 -3.79 3.14
C GLU A 42 7.98 -2.54 2.35
N MET A 43 7.33 -1.40 2.62
CA MET A 43 7.67 -0.17 1.91
C MET A 43 9.08 0.32 2.25
N ILE A 44 9.50 0.21 3.52
CA ILE A 44 10.86 0.57 3.95
C ILE A 44 11.90 -0.35 3.31
N ASP A 45 11.60 -1.64 3.21
CA ASP A 45 12.47 -2.60 2.54
C ASP A 45 12.62 -2.26 1.04
N ILE A 46 11.52 -1.92 0.37
CA ILE A 46 11.59 -1.43 -1.02
C ILE A 46 12.53 -0.22 -1.09
N ILE A 47 12.28 0.82 -0.28
CA ILE A 47 13.09 2.05 -0.27
C ILE A 47 14.57 1.76 -0.02
N ASN A 48 14.90 0.85 0.90
CA ASN A 48 16.28 0.51 1.25
C ASN A 48 16.99 -0.25 0.14
N ASN A 49 16.28 -1.05 -0.65
CA ASN A 49 16.83 -1.88 -1.70
C ASN A 49 16.89 -1.18 -3.08
N LEU A 50 16.25 -0.01 -3.23
CA LEU A 50 16.36 0.76 -4.46
C LEU A 50 17.75 1.37 -4.64
N PRO A 51 18.30 1.40 -5.86
CA PRO A 51 19.57 2.06 -6.16
C PRO A 51 19.59 3.55 -5.77
N ASP A 52 20.74 4.07 -5.45
CA ASP A 52 20.92 5.45 -4.96
C ASP A 52 20.41 6.52 -5.95
N TYR A 53 20.54 6.25 -7.24
CA TYR A 53 20.09 7.15 -8.31
C TYR A 53 18.61 7.03 -8.65
N THR A 54 17.85 6.18 -7.94
CA THR A 54 16.43 6.01 -8.19
C THR A 54 15.66 7.24 -7.73
N LYS A 55 14.83 7.77 -8.60
CA LYS A 55 13.87 8.83 -8.27
C LYS A 55 12.55 8.22 -7.84
N VAL A 56 12.02 8.65 -6.71
CA VAL A 56 10.79 8.13 -6.12
C VAL A 56 9.80 9.22 -5.76
N GLY A 57 8.53 8.88 -5.83
CA GLY A 57 7.43 9.61 -5.22
C GLY A 57 6.71 8.69 -4.24
N LEU A 58 6.27 9.21 -3.11
CA LEU A 58 5.50 8.45 -2.12
C LEU A 58 4.16 9.13 -1.86
N ALA A 59 3.12 8.33 -1.85
CA ALA A 59 1.78 8.79 -1.48
C ALA A 59 1.05 7.72 -0.66
N SER A 60 0.23 8.16 0.25
CA SER A 60 -0.72 7.32 0.97
C SER A 60 -2.15 7.68 0.59
N PHE A 61 -3.02 6.70 0.59
CA PHE A 61 -4.42 6.86 0.22
C PHE A 61 -5.35 6.23 1.25
N SER A 62 -6.54 6.78 1.33
CA SER A 62 -7.69 6.27 2.06
C SER A 62 -8.96 6.77 1.38
N THR A 63 -10.13 6.57 1.97
CA THR A 63 -11.35 7.20 1.43
C THR A 63 -11.29 8.73 1.54
N SER A 64 -11.91 9.41 0.59
CA SER A 64 -12.03 10.88 0.57
C SER A 64 -12.50 11.43 1.92
N GLY A 65 -11.87 12.52 2.36
CA GLY A 65 -12.16 13.19 3.63
C GLY A 65 -11.32 12.71 4.83
N TYR A 66 -10.54 11.66 4.68
CA TYR A 66 -9.60 11.23 5.71
C TYR A 66 -8.23 11.91 5.57
N ARG A 67 -7.56 12.15 6.73
CA ARG A 67 -6.33 12.93 6.80
C ARG A 67 -5.08 12.20 6.28
N ASN A 68 -5.20 10.94 5.91
CA ASN A 68 -4.08 10.13 5.43
C ASN A 68 -3.94 10.03 3.91
N ASN A 69 -4.71 10.81 3.16
CA ASN A 69 -4.36 11.11 1.78
C ASN A 69 -3.22 12.11 1.80
N LYS A 70 -1.98 11.63 1.77
CA LYS A 70 -0.77 12.43 1.89
C LYS A 70 0.18 12.14 0.75
N VAL A 71 0.91 13.15 0.34
CA VAL A 71 2.07 13.02 -0.55
C VAL A 71 3.31 13.40 0.24
N TRP A 72 4.38 12.63 0.06
CA TRP A 72 5.67 12.95 0.62
C TRP A 72 6.19 14.28 0.06
N GLU A 73 6.56 15.19 0.95
CA GLU A 73 6.84 16.59 0.60
C GLU A 73 7.97 16.73 -0.41
N ASP A 74 9.04 15.95 -0.26
CA ASP A 74 10.20 16.03 -1.14
C ASP A 74 9.88 15.59 -2.59
N SER A 75 8.78 14.86 -2.79
CA SER A 75 8.33 14.42 -4.11
C SER A 75 7.04 15.10 -4.59
N ARG A 76 6.61 16.18 -3.95
CA ARG A 76 5.32 16.82 -4.26
C ARG A 76 5.25 17.41 -5.67
N ASN A 77 6.34 17.95 -6.17
CA ASN A 77 6.41 18.62 -7.46
C ASN A 77 7.12 17.79 -8.54
N GLU A 78 8.06 16.95 -8.12
CA GLU A 78 8.82 16.06 -8.99
C GLU A 78 9.36 14.87 -8.17
N LEU A 79 9.66 13.76 -8.84
CA LEU A 79 10.25 12.60 -8.18
C LEU A 79 11.60 12.97 -7.56
N ALA A 80 11.82 12.58 -6.31
CA ALA A 80 13.05 12.87 -5.55
C ALA A 80 14.06 11.73 -5.68
N GLU A 81 15.34 12.06 -5.95
CA GLU A 81 16.42 11.09 -5.99
C GLU A 81 16.79 10.65 -4.56
N LEU A 82 16.75 9.34 -4.32
CA LEU A 82 16.94 8.78 -2.97
C LEU A 82 18.32 9.04 -2.39
N GLY A 83 19.37 8.91 -3.22
CA GLY A 83 20.76 8.97 -2.76
C GLY A 83 21.17 7.75 -1.91
N PRO A 84 22.38 7.78 -1.33
CA PRO A 84 22.89 6.72 -0.47
C PRO A 84 22.02 6.44 0.76
N SER A 85 22.24 5.31 1.41
CA SER A 85 21.45 4.88 2.58
C SER A 85 21.40 5.90 3.72
N ASN A 86 22.42 6.73 3.85
CA ASN A 86 22.50 7.80 4.84
C ASN A 86 22.11 9.19 4.31
N SER A 87 21.63 9.30 3.08
CA SER A 87 21.16 10.58 2.51
C SER A 87 19.93 11.10 3.26
N GLU A 88 19.81 12.42 3.33
CA GLU A 88 18.65 13.07 3.97
C GLU A 88 17.36 12.70 3.23
N THR A 89 17.38 12.64 1.90
CA THR A 89 16.22 12.29 1.07
C THR A 89 15.72 10.88 1.37
N ARG A 90 16.61 9.88 1.40
CA ARG A 90 16.21 8.49 1.73
C ARG A 90 15.68 8.38 3.15
N GLN A 91 16.32 9.05 4.11
CA GLN A 91 15.85 9.07 5.49
C GLN A 91 14.53 9.83 5.64
N SER A 92 14.29 10.88 4.87
CA SER A 92 13.02 11.59 4.79
C SER A 92 11.90 10.70 4.26
N ALA A 93 12.16 9.91 3.21
CA ALA A 93 11.22 8.92 2.68
C ALA A 93 10.84 7.87 3.74
N ILE A 94 11.81 7.33 4.46
CA ILE A 94 11.57 6.37 5.55
C ILE A 94 10.78 7.03 6.69
N ARG A 95 11.09 8.27 7.07
CA ARG A 95 10.31 9.01 8.07
C ARG A 95 8.88 9.23 7.63
N PHE A 96 8.64 9.54 6.35
CA PHE A 96 7.28 9.65 5.82
C PHE A 96 6.51 8.34 6.02
N VAL A 97 7.06 7.20 5.62
CA VAL A 97 6.42 5.88 5.80
C VAL A 97 6.15 5.60 7.29
N ASN A 98 7.12 5.82 8.17
CA ASN A 98 6.97 5.63 9.61
C ASN A 98 5.96 6.59 10.25
N SER A 99 5.70 7.74 9.65
CA SER A 99 4.70 8.70 10.13
C SER A 99 3.26 8.29 9.87
N LEU A 100 3.04 7.29 8.99
CA LEU A 100 1.73 6.75 8.70
C LEU A 100 1.27 5.94 9.92
N SER A 101 0.15 6.32 10.51
CA SER A 101 -0.35 5.69 11.73
C SER A 101 -1.85 5.44 11.61
N ASN A 102 -2.29 4.30 12.12
CA ASN A 102 -3.71 3.94 12.22
C ASN A 102 -4.26 4.12 13.64
N SER A 103 -3.53 4.78 14.53
CA SER A 103 -3.92 4.94 15.94
C SER A 103 -5.13 5.84 16.13
N ASP A 104 -5.39 6.75 15.20
CA ASP A 104 -6.58 7.60 15.21
C ASP A 104 -7.53 7.20 14.06
N PRO A 105 -8.74 6.69 14.36
CA PRO A 105 -9.72 6.32 13.34
C PRO A 105 -10.19 7.47 12.44
N LYS A 106 -9.89 8.73 12.79
CA LYS A 106 -10.13 9.89 11.93
C LYS A 106 -9.14 10.01 10.77
N TYR A 107 -8.05 9.27 10.81
CA TYR A 107 -7.02 9.33 9.78
C TYR A 107 -7.18 8.25 8.70
N TRP A 108 -7.77 7.11 9.05
CA TRP A 108 -7.91 5.98 8.14
C TRP A 108 -9.36 5.51 8.08
N GLY A 109 -9.82 5.31 6.88
CA GLY A 109 -11.13 4.74 6.63
C GLY A 109 -11.30 4.44 5.16
N GLY A 110 -11.64 3.20 4.87
CA GLY A 110 -11.83 2.72 3.53
C GLY A 110 -10.57 2.73 2.65
N THR A 111 -10.75 2.29 1.42
CA THR A 111 -9.70 2.15 0.42
C THR A 111 -10.21 2.76 -0.88
N MET A 112 -9.57 3.84 -1.33
CA MET A 112 -9.92 4.54 -2.57
C MET A 112 -8.62 5.05 -3.23
N PRO A 113 -7.95 4.19 -4.02
CA PRO A 113 -6.61 4.46 -4.52
C PRO A 113 -6.56 5.24 -5.84
N TRP A 114 -7.71 5.53 -6.46
CA TRP A 114 -7.78 5.92 -7.85
C TRP A 114 -7.04 7.21 -8.16
N ASP A 115 -7.27 8.28 -7.40
CA ASP A 115 -6.61 9.57 -7.61
C ASP A 115 -5.08 9.46 -7.50
N THR A 116 -4.62 8.62 -6.55
CA THR A 116 -3.19 8.38 -6.33
C THR A 116 -2.57 7.57 -7.46
N LEU A 117 -3.25 6.52 -7.93
CA LEU A 117 -2.79 5.73 -9.07
C LEU A 117 -2.81 6.56 -10.36
N ASP A 118 -3.86 7.32 -10.59
CA ASP A 118 -3.98 8.18 -11.78
C ASP A 118 -2.88 9.24 -11.81
N ALA A 119 -2.56 9.84 -10.67
CA ALA A 119 -1.45 10.77 -10.54
C ALA A 119 -0.11 10.11 -10.90
N ALA A 120 0.14 8.90 -10.40
CA ALA A 120 1.36 8.15 -10.70
C ALA A 120 1.44 7.74 -12.19
N PHE A 121 0.32 7.34 -12.80
CA PHE A 121 0.25 7.04 -14.24
C PHE A 121 0.39 8.28 -15.14
N SER A 122 0.07 9.45 -14.62
CA SER A 122 0.21 10.72 -15.35
C SER A 122 1.64 11.27 -15.34
N ASP A 123 2.48 10.82 -14.42
CA ASP A 123 3.88 11.24 -14.35
C ASP A 123 4.69 10.54 -15.44
N ARG A 124 5.27 11.31 -16.36
CA ARG A 124 6.03 10.81 -17.51
C ARG A 124 7.31 10.10 -17.14
N LEU A 125 7.89 10.42 -15.99
CA LEU A 125 9.14 9.80 -15.51
C LEU A 125 8.91 8.48 -14.79
N THR A 126 7.69 8.21 -14.33
CA THR A 126 7.34 6.97 -13.65
C THR A 126 7.40 5.79 -14.62
N ASP A 127 8.16 4.76 -14.28
CA ASP A 127 8.23 3.48 -15.01
C ASP A 127 7.88 2.27 -14.13
N THR A 128 7.82 2.46 -12.83
CA THR A 128 7.47 1.41 -11.87
C THR A 128 6.63 1.98 -10.73
N ILE A 129 5.55 1.29 -10.37
CA ILE A 129 4.73 1.60 -9.20
C ILE A 129 4.75 0.39 -8.27
N TYR A 130 4.96 0.63 -6.98
CA TYR A 130 4.74 -0.32 -5.90
C TYR A 130 3.47 0.06 -5.15
N PHE A 131 2.42 -0.70 -5.36
CA PHE A 131 1.11 -0.47 -4.77
C PHE A 131 0.84 -1.46 -3.65
N LEU A 132 0.76 -0.98 -2.43
CA LEU A 132 0.54 -1.79 -1.23
C LEU A 132 -0.85 -1.50 -0.65
N SER A 133 -1.63 -2.55 -0.36
CA SER A 133 -2.95 -2.41 0.26
C SER A 133 -3.29 -3.61 1.14
N ASP A 134 -4.04 -3.36 2.21
CA ASP A 134 -4.58 -4.38 3.11
C ASP A 134 -6.06 -4.68 2.87
N GLY A 135 -6.64 -4.14 1.80
CA GLY A 135 -8.07 -4.25 1.59
C GLY A 135 -8.56 -4.10 0.15
N LYS A 136 -9.85 -4.33 0.02
CA LYS A 136 -10.59 -4.05 -1.21
C LYS A 136 -10.97 -2.57 -1.25
N PRO A 137 -11.00 -1.95 -2.43
CA PRO A 137 -11.61 -0.64 -2.59
C PRO A 137 -13.03 -0.61 -2.03
N ASN A 138 -13.45 0.53 -1.51
CA ASN A 138 -14.83 0.74 -1.07
C ASN A 138 -15.71 1.20 -2.22
N LYS A 139 -15.10 1.90 -3.16
CA LYS A 139 -15.74 2.49 -4.32
C LYS A 139 -14.93 2.17 -5.57
N ASP A 140 -15.63 1.99 -6.69
CA ASP A 140 -15.02 1.98 -8.01
C ASP A 140 -14.55 3.39 -8.42
N ARG A 141 -14.06 3.51 -9.65
CA ARG A 141 -13.58 4.79 -10.19
C ARG A 141 -14.69 5.83 -10.36
N ASP A 142 -15.92 5.40 -10.55
CA ASP A 142 -17.11 6.24 -10.76
C ASP A 142 -17.82 6.59 -9.45
N GLY A 143 -17.33 6.07 -8.32
CA GLY A 143 -17.87 6.32 -6.99
C GLY A 143 -19.00 5.37 -6.57
N PHE A 144 -19.28 4.33 -7.35
CA PHE A 144 -20.21 3.27 -6.99
C PHE A 144 -19.59 2.26 -6.02
N THR A 145 -20.41 1.39 -5.47
CA THR A 145 -19.94 0.35 -4.55
C THR A 145 -19.09 -0.68 -5.30
N TRP A 146 -17.85 -0.89 -4.85
CA TRP A 146 -16.91 -1.86 -5.40
C TRP A 146 -17.45 -3.30 -5.36
N SER A 147 -17.27 -4.02 -6.45
CA SER A 147 -17.66 -5.41 -6.60
C SER A 147 -16.63 -6.19 -7.43
N SER A 148 -16.80 -7.51 -7.53
CA SER A 148 -15.95 -8.32 -8.41
C SER A 148 -16.13 -8.01 -9.90
N ASN A 149 -17.23 -7.39 -10.29
CA ASN A 149 -17.47 -6.98 -11.69
C ASN A 149 -16.55 -5.84 -12.12
N ASP A 150 -15.93 -5.13 -11.16
CA ASP A 150 -15.07 -3.98 -11.42
C ASP A 150 -13.60 -4.38 -11.65
N TYR A 151 -13.24 -5.66 -11.36
CA TYR A 151 -11.84 -6.11 -11.41
C TYR A 151 -11.25 -5.97 -12.81
N ASP A 152 -11.94 -6.50 -13.81
CA ASP A 152 -11.48 -6.44 -15.20
C ASP A 152 -11.48 -5.02 -15.73
N SER A 153 -12.55 -4.26 -15.49
CA SER A 153 -12.68 -2.89 -16.00
C SER A 153 -11.59 -1.96 -15.48
N VAL A 154 -11.22 -2.10 -14.20
CA VAL A 154 -10.14 -1.32 -13.60
C VAL A 154 -8.77 -1.76 -14.13
N ALA A 155 -8.53 -3.07 -14.22
CA ALA A 155 -7.28 -3.56 -14.76
C ALA A 155 -7.10 -3.19 -16.24
N ASP A 156 -8.17 -3.24 -17.04
CA ASP A 156 -8.19 -2.81 -18.44
C ASP A 156 -7.97 -1.31 -18.57
N HIS A 157 -8.51 -0.50 -17.66
CA HIS A 157 -8.27 0.93 -17.64
C HIS A 157 -6.77 1.25 -17.52
N TYR A 158 -6.07 0.67 -16.55
CA TYR A 158 -4.63 0.92 -16.36
C TYR A 158 -3.77 0.30 -17.46
N ALA A 159 -4.18 -0.83 -18.03
CA ALA A 159 -3.55 -1.38 -19.24
C ALA A 159 -3.70 -0.44 -20.44
N ALA A 160 -4.87 0.17 -20.63
CA ALA A 160 -5.11 1.16 -21.68
C ALA A 160 -4.30 2.44 -21.47
N LEU A 161 -4.17 2.93 -20.23
CA LEU A 161 -3.28 4.04 -19.90
C LEU A 161 -1.83 3.73 -20.26
N ASN A 162 -1.34 2.53 -19.98
CA ASN A 162 -0.01 2.09 -20.40
C ASN A 162 0.15 2.08 -21.92
N ALA A 163 -0.83 1.58 -22.64
CA ALA A 163 -0.80 1.57 -24.10
C ALA A 163 -0.75 3.01 -24.68
N SER A 164 -1.52 3.93 -24.09
CA SER A 164 -1.48 5.35 -24.47
C SER A 164 -0.10 5.97 -24.21
N ARG A 165 0.49 5.74 -23.03
CA ARG A 165 1.84 6.21 -22.70
C ARG A 165 2.87 5.79 -23.74
N VAL A 166 2.86 4.49 -24.11
CA VAL A 166 3.78 3.96 -25.13
C VAL A 166 3.55 4.64 -26.50
N SER A 167 2.30 4.87 -26.86
CA SER A 167 1.96 5.59 -28.11
C SER A 167 2.47 7.02 -28.09
N ASP A 168 2.51 7.66 -26.93
CA ASP A 168 3.00 9.03 -26.73
C ASP A 168 4.54 9.11 -26.60
N GLY A 169 5.23 7.95 -26.65
CA GLY A 169 6.68 7.83 -26.57
C GLY A 169 7.22 7.73 -25.14
N ASP A 170 6.37 7.57 -24.16
CA ASP A 170 6.75 7.34 -22.77
C ASP A 170 6.98 5.85 -22.49
N LYS A 171 7.63 5.53 -21.37
CA LYS A 171 7.77 4.14 -20.91
C LYS A 171 6.44 3.61 -20.39
N SER A 172 6.18 2.32 -20.61
CA SER A 172 5.12 1.63 -19.90
C SER A 172 5.46 1.52 -18.40
N ILE A 173 4.45 1.56 -17.57
CA ILE A 173 4.58 1.40 -16.11
C ILE A 173 4.41 -0.07 -15.74
N LYS A 174 5.34 -0.62 -14.94
CA LYS A 174 5.15 -1.88 -14.23
C LYS A 174 4.43 -1.58 -12.90
N LEU A 175 3.22 -2.07 -12.74
CA LEU A 175 2.48 -1.91 -11.49
C LEU A 175 2.61 -3.18 -10.64
N ASN A 176 3.57 -3.19 -9.75
CA ASN A 176 3.76 -4.24 -8.76
C ASN A 176 2.79 -4.04 -7.61
N THR A 177 2.07 -5.09 -7.25
CA THR A 177 1.06 -5.00 -6.21
C THR A 177 1.36 -5.95 -5.05
N THR A 178 1.26 -5.44 -3.82
CA THR A 178 1.47 -6.22 -2.60
C THR A 178 0.21 -6.17 -1.74
N SER A 179 -0.41 -7.32 -1.51
CA SER A 179 -1.52 -7.44 -0.58
C SER A 179 -1.04 -7.88 0.79
N VAL A 180 -1.50 -7.18 1.83
CA VAL A 180 -1.08 -7.41 3.20
C VAL A 180 -2.18 -8.08 4.01
N GLY A 181 -1.95 -9.32 4.43
CA GLY A 181 -2.86 -10.09 5.29
C GLY A 181 -4.11 -10.63 4.62
N LEU A 182 -4.18 -10.64 3.28
CA LEU A 182 -5.27 -11.26 2.52
C LEU A 182 -4.87 -11.55 1.08
N ASN A 183 -5.57 -12.48 0.43
CA ASN A 183 -5.46 -12.67 -1.00
C ASN A 183 -6.34 -11.66 -1.75
N SER A 184 -5.81 -11.07 -2.83
CA SER A 184 -6.49 -10.00 -3.56
C SER A 184 -6.49 -10.25 -5.06
N GLU A 185 -7.58 -10.84 -5.56
CA GLU A 185 -7.72 -11.16 -6.99
C GLU A 185 -7.64 -9.93 -7.89
N TRP A 186 -8.23 -8.82 -7.47
CA TRP A 186 -8.18 -7.58 -8.26
C TRP A 186 -6.75 -7.01 -8.37
N MET A 187 -5.93 -7.15 -7.33
CA MET A 187 -4.53 -6.73 -7.36
C MET A 187 -3.67 -7.65 -8.23
N GLN A 188 -3.96 -8.97 -8.21
CA GLN A 188 -3.33 -9.92 -9.12
C GLN A 188 -3.62 -9.57 -10.58
N LEU A 189 -4.88 -9.28 -10.89
CA LEU A 189 -5.29 -8.94 -12.24
C LEU A 189 -4.67 -7.61 -12.68
N LEU A 190 -4.66 -6.63 -11.80
CA LEU A 190 -4.08 -5.30 -12.05
C LEU A 190 -2.59 -5.39 -12.38
N SER A 191 -1.80 -6.12 -11.57
CA SER A 191 -0.38 -6.32 -11.84
C SER A 191 -0.16 -7.11 -13.13
N SER A 192 -0.91 -8.18 -13.38
CA SER A 192 -0.74 -9.01 -14.57
C SER A 192 -0.97 -8.24 -15.87
N LYS A 193 -1.99 -7.37 -15.93
CA LYS A 193 -2.31 -6.56 -17.12
C LYS A 193 -1.34 -5.39 -17.34
N THR A 194 -0.54 -5.06 -16.33
CA THR A 194 0.47 -3.98 -16.41
C THR A 194 1.92 -4.51 -16.38
N SER A 195 2.11 -5.80 -16.64
CA SER A 195 3.43 -6.47 -16.63
C SER A 195 4.19 -6.35 -15.30
N GLY A 196 3.48 -6.15 -14.22
CA GLY A 196 4.00 -6.14 -12.86
C GLY A 196 3.89 -7.50 -12.17
N GLU A 197 4.30 -7.53 -10.93
CA GLU A 197 4.27 -8.72 -10.08
C GLU A 197 3.26 -8.53 -8.94
N TYR A 198 2.64 -9.64 -8.52
CA TYR A 198 1.79 -9.67 -7.35
C TYR A 198 2.48 -10.43 -6.22
N ILE A 199 2.54 -9.81 -5.05
CA ILE A 199 3.06 -10.42 -3.83
C ILE A 199 1.95 -10.42 -2.78
N ARG A 200 1.88 -11.51 -2.02
CA ARG A 200 1.05 -11.61 -0.84
C ARG A 200 1.93 -11.73 0.39
N VAL A 201 1.71 -10.85 1.34
CA VAL A 201 2.38 -10.85 2.63
C VAL A 201 1.41 -11.35 3.68
N ASP A 202 1.60 -12.58 4.12
CA ASP A 202 0.77 -13.24 5.14
C ASP A 202 1.44 -13.34 6.49
N ASP A 203 2.74 -13.65 6.49
CA ASP A 203 3.60 -13.85 7.65
C ASP A 203 4.89 -13.06 7.44
N ILE A 204 5.14 -12.10 8.29
CA ILE A 204 6.39 -11.34 8.38
C ILE A 204 7.11 -11.73 9.66
#